data_c8ddf1c306bf78e27e293c3a8aa80d4b
#
_entry.id   c8ddf1c306bf78e27e293c3a8aa80d4b
#
_cell.length_a   1.000
_cell.length_b   1.000
_cell.length_c   1.000
_cell.angle_alpha   90.00
_cell.angle_beta   90.00
_cell.angle_gamma   90.00
#
_symmetry.space_group_name_H-M   'P 1'
#
loop_
_entity.id
_entity.type
_entity.pdbx_description
1 polymer ?
#
loop_
_entity_poly.entity_id
_entity_poly.type
_entity_poly.pdbx_seq_one_letter_code
_entity_poly.pdbx_strand_id
1 'polypeptide(L)'
;MKGIAVSSYYPNPLHREFGDLDCYLFEQLGSKIIWNNAYEKGNIAAEIVGADVRRGFYKHSHIKFKNFEIENHQFSLPIKDGKATKDLERHLRKIASPIKLEETKGLYMPSANFNALFLTAHAMNHFLYESIKVRHVLDWALFIKTEHDNVDWTIFRPIVQIAGWNVPLSLMYTSDLSDSNV
;
A
#
# COMPACT_ATOMS: atom_id res chain seq x y z
N MET A 1 3.59 -0.02 -4.13
CA MET A 1 2.87 0.19 -2.85
C MET A 1 3.40 -0.69 -1.73
N LYS A 2 3.20 -1.99 -1.78
CA LYS A 2 3.90 -2.92 -0.87
C LYS A 2 5.30 -3.21 -1.44
N GLY A 3 5.91 -4.29 -1.02
CA GLY A 3 7.19 -4.68 -1.59
C GLY A 3 8.29 -3.67 -1.27
N ILE A 4 8.82 -3.01 -2.27
CA ILE A 4 9.95 -2.09 -2.15
C ILE A 4 9.66 -0.95 -1.16
N ALA A 5 8.47 -0.34 -1.17
CA ALA A 5 8.15 0.74 -0.26
C ALA A 5 8.18 0.30 1.21
N VAL A 6 7.62 -0.88 1.51
CA VAL A 6 7.60 -1.40 2.88
C VAL A 6 8.96 -1.96 3.32
N SER A 7 9.79 -2.41 2.38
CA SER A 7 11.14 -2.90 2.72
C SER A 7 12.03 -1.81 3.33
N SER A 8 11.77 -0.53 3.04
CA SER A 8 12.50 0.58 3.63
C SER A 8 12.37 0.68 5.15
N TYR A 9 11.33 0.08 5.73
CA TYR A 9 11.15 -0.01 7.18
C TYR A 9 11.98 -1.12 7.85
N TYR A 10 12.52 -2.04 7.06
CA TYR A 10 13.37 -3.12 7.58
C TYR A 10 14.78 -2.61 7.85
N PRO A 11 15.46 -3.06 8.92
CA PRO A 11 16.86 -2.70 9.19
C PRO A 11 17.80 -3.02 8.03
N ASN A 12 17.49 -4.09 7.29
CA ASN A 12 18.08 -4.39 6.00
C ASN A 12 16.95 -4.64 5.01
N PRO A 13 16.70 -3.75 4.03
CA PRO A 13 15.64 -3.90 3.05
C PRO A 13 15.67 -5.21 2.26
N LEU A 14 16.85 -5.81 2.09
CA LEU A 14 17.01 -7.09 1.38
C LEU A 14 16.50 -8.30 2.17
N HIS A 15 16.27 -8.16 3.47
CA HIS A 15 15.69 -9.24 4.29
C HIS A 15 14.17 -9.37 4.11
N ARG A 16 13.53 -8.42 3.43
CA ARG A 16 12.12 -8.56 3.09
C ARG A 16 11.98 -9.28 1.76
N GLU A 17 11.42 -10.49 1.81
CA GLU A 17 11.11 -11.24 0.59
C GLU A 17 10.12 -10.48 -0.29
N PHE A 18 10.44 -10.42 -1.57
CA PHE A 18 9.58 -9.87 -2.62
C PHE A 18 8.98 -11.02 -3.42
N GLY A 19 7.70 -10.89 -3.76
CA GLY A 19 7.07 -11.70 -4.80
C GLY A 19 6.98 -10.85 -6.06
N ASP A 20 5.91 -10.16 -6.18
CA ASP A 20 5.53 -9.23 -7.24
C ASP A 20 5.90 -7.77 -6.91
N LEU A 21 5.99 -6.96 -7.95
CA LEU A 21 6.15 -5.52 -7.84
C LEU A 21 4.79 -4.84 -7.96
N ASP A 22 4.21 -4.44 -6.85
CA ASP A 22 2.95 -3.68 -6.84
C ASP A 22 3.19 -2.21 -7.21
N CYS A 23 2.73 -1.80 -8.37
CA CYS A 23 2.77 -0.42 -8.85
C CYS A 23 1.38 0.22 -8.81
N TYR A 24 1.30 1.46 -8.36
CA TYR A 24 0.09 2.28 -8.40
C TYR A 24 0.45 3.62 -9.02
N LEU A 25 0.11 3.80 -10.27
CA LEU A 25 0.57 4.92 -11.07
C LEU A 25 -0.31 6.15 -10.87
N PHE A 26 0.30 7.31 -10.96
CA PHE A 26 -0.38 8.60 -10.92
C PHE A 26 0.27 9.57 -11.90
N GLU A 27 -0.47 10.61 -12.27
CA GLU A 27 0.05 11.76 -13.00
C GLU A 27 0.10 12.95 -12.07
N GLN A 28 1.15 13.76 -12.19
CA GLN A 28 1.27 14.99 -11.43
C GLN A 28 1.19 16.20 -12.37
N LEU A 29 0.20 17.07 -12.14
CA LEU A 29 0.02 18.32 -12.83
C LEU A 29 0.13 19.47 -11.81
N GLY A 30 1.32 20.06 -11.71
CA GLY A 30 1.63 21.00 -10.64
C GLY A 30 1.51 20.34 -9.28
N SER A 31 0.68 20.87 -8.39
CA SER A 31 0.38 20.28 -7.08
C SER A 31 -0.73 19.22 -7.10
N LYS A 32 -1.39 19.01 -8.25
CA LYS A 32 -2.54 18.10 -8.37
C LYS A 32 -2.08 16.70 -8.78
N ILE A 33 -2.54 15.70 -8.04
CA ILE A 33 -2.33 14.29 -8.34
C ILE A 33 -3.57 13.75 -9.03
N ILE A 34 -3.38 13.07 -10.16
CA ILE A 34 -4.44 12.49 -10.98
C ILE A 34 -4.20 10.98 -11.08
N TRP A 35 -5.19 10.21 -10.67
CA TRP A 35 -5.16 8.74 -10.70
C TRP A 35 -5.84 8.16 -11.94
N ASN A 36 -6.74 8.93 -12.54
CA ASN A 36 -7.49 8.50 -13.71
C ASN A 36 -6.55 8.38 -14.92
N ASN A 37 -6.74 7.32 -15.69
CA ASN A 37 -5.96 6.98 -16.89
C ASN A 37 -4.49 6.57 -16.66
N ALA A 38 -3.89 6.83 -15.51
CA ALA A 38 -2.51 6.44 -15.25
C ALA A 38 -2.30 4.91 -15.35
N TYR A 39 -3.28 4.13 -14.89
CA TYR A 39 -3.30 2.68 -15.04
C TYR A 39 -3.18 2.24 -16.51
N GLU A 40 -4.03 2.75 -17.40
CA GLU A 40 -4.02 2.34 -18.81
C GLU A 40 -2.79 2.89 -19.54
N LYS A 41 -2.36 4.10 -19.24
CA LYS A 41 -1.11 4.66 -19.78
C LYS A 41 0.10 3.79 -19.40
N GLY A 42 0.14 3.25 -18.17
CA GLY A 42 1.17 2.34 -17.73
C GLY A 42 1.16 1.01 -18.50
N ASN A 43 -0.02 0.46 -18.75
CA ASN A 43 -0.16 -0.75 -19.55
C ASN A 43 0.33 -0.55 -20.98
N ILE A 44 -0.09 0.53 -21.63
CA ILE A 44 0.36 0.89 -22.99
C ILE A 44 1.88 1.11 -23.02
N ALA A 45 2.43 1.81 -22.04
CA ALA A 45 3.88 2.03 -21.98
C ALA A 45 4.66 0.71 -21.83
N ALA A 46 4.12 -0.24 -21.04
CA ALA A 46 4.72 -1.57 -20.90
C ALA A 46 4.69 -2.36 -22.23
N GLU A 47 3.58 -2.30 -22.95
CA GLU A 47 3.47 -2.94 -24.29
C GLU A 47 4.45 -2.33 -25.29
N ILE A 48 4.63 -1.01 -25.30
CA ILE A 48 5.58 -0.33 -26.18
C ILE A 48 7.01 -0.82 -25.96
N VAL A 49 7.40 -1.15 -24.73
CA VAL A 49 8.74 -1.68 -24.44
C VAL A 49 8.83 -3.21 -24.56
N GLY A 50 7.78 -3.86 -25.08
CA GLY A 50 7.76 -5.29 -25.37
C GLY A 50 7.43 -6.19 -24.17
N ALA A 51 6.78 -5.67 -23.14
CA ALA A 51 6.28 -6.48 -22.03
C ALA A 51 4.99 -7.22 -22.41
N ASP A 52 4.80 -8.42 -21.84
CA ASP A 52 3.51 -9.14 -21.91
C ASP A 52 2.55 -8.53 -20.86
N VAL A 53 1.45 -7.92 -21.33
CA VAL A 53 0.45 -7.28 -20.48
C VAL A 53 -0.85 -8.05 -20.51
N ARG A 54 -1.22 -8.62 -19.38
CA ARG A 54 -2.48 -9.37 -19.21
C ARG A 54 -3.47 -8.54 -18.42
N ARG A 55 -4.48 -8.02 -19.11
CA ARG A 55 -5.65 -7.35 -18.55
C ARG A 55 -6.71 -8.37 -18.15
N GLY A 56 -7.79 -7.91 -17.53
CA GLY A 56 -8.94 -8.73 -17.17
C GLY A 56 -9.01 -9.09 -15.69
N PHE A 57 -8.00 -8.76 -14.92
CA PHE A 57 -8.09 -8.79 -13.48
C PHE A 57 -8.72 -7.47 -13.01
N TYR A 58 -9.65 -7.61 -12.10
CA TYR A 58 -10.44 -6.48 -11.65
C TYR A 58 -9.62 -5.37 -10.96
N LYS A 59 -8.60 -5.74 -10.19
CA LYS A 59 -7.83 -4.83 -9.36
C LYS A 59 -6.58 -4.29 -10.07
N HIS A 60 -5.96 -5.10 -10.91
CA HIS A 60 -4.68 -4.81 -11.55
C HIS A 60 -4.56 -5.52 -12.88
N SER A 61 -3.56 -5.15 -13.67
CA SER A 61 -3.03 -5.97 -14.77
C SER A 61 -1.73 -6.63 -14.36
N HIS A 62 -1.47 -7.83 -14.87
CA HIS A 62 -0.17 -8.47 -14.76
C HIS A 62 0.70 -8.08 -15.95
N ILE A 63 1.88 -7.59 -15.65
CA ILE A 63 2.89 -7.20 -16.62
C ILE A 63 4.12 -8.07 -16.39
N LYS A 64 4.47 -8.86 -17.41
CA LYS A 64 5.70 -9.63 -17.38
C LYS A 64 6.75 -8.95 -18.25
N PHE A 65 7.80 -8.46 -17.63
CA PHE A 65 8.91 -7.82 -18.31
C PHE A 65 10.23 -8.47 -17.91
N LYS A 66 10.89 -9.15 -18.86
CA LYS A 66 12.06 -10.00 -18.59
C LYS A 66 11.73 -11.04 -17.51
N ASN A 67 12.40 -10.99 -16.37
CA ASN A 67 12.20 -11.90 -15.24
C ASN A 67 11.38 -11.30 -14.11
N PHE A 68 10.75 -10.13 -14.34
CA PHE A 68 9.95 -9.44 -13.31
C PHE A 68 8.47 -9.63 -13.56
N GLU A 69 7.75 -9.90 -12.48
CA GLU A 69 6.30 -9.88 -12.43
C GLU A 69 5.87 -8.56 -11.76
N ILE A 70 5.09 -7.76 -12.49
CA ILE A 70 4.64 -6.43 -12.04
C ILE A 70 3.12 -6.44 -12.03
N GLU A 71 2.54 -6.09 -10.90
CA GLU A 71 1.12 -5.80 -10.79
C GLU A 71 0.89 -4.29 -10.92
N ASN A 72 0.37 -3.87 -12.07
CA ASN A 72 -0.04 -2.47 -12.27
C ASN A 72 -1.47 -2.30 -11.75
N HIS A 73 -1.61 -1.65 -10.62
CA HIS A 73 -2.87 -1.52 -9.90
C HIS A 73 -3.73 -0.38 -10.44
N GLN A 74 -5.01 -0.69 -10.74
CA GLN A 74 -6.06 0.31 -10.95
C GLN A 74 -6.67 0.75 -9.61
N PHE A 75 -6.73 -0.17 -8.65
CA PHE A 75 -7.25 0.06 -7.31
C PHE A 75 -6.29 -0.49 -6.27
N SER A 76 -6.16 0.20 -5.14
CA SER A 76 -5.34 -0.27 -4.02
C SER A 76 -6.01 -1.44 -3.29
N LEU A 77 -7.34 -1.46 -3.26
CA LEU A 77 -8.15 -2.48 -2.57
C LEU A 77 -9.03 -3.27 -3.56
N PRO A 78 -9.46 -4.49 -3.20
CA PRO A 78 -10.46 -5.22 -3.96
C PRO A 78 -11.84 -4.56 -3.78
N ILE A 79 -12.22 -3.63 -4.69
CA ILE A 79 -13.45 -2.83 -4.57
C ILE A 79 -14.73 -3.63 -4.91
N LYS A 80 -14.61 -4.91 -5.21
CA LYS A 80 -15.70 -5.70 -5.78
C LYS A 80 -16.97 -5.68 -4.93
N ASP A 81 -16.84 -5.55 -3.63
CA ASP A 81 -17.90 -5.88 -2.69
C ASP A 81 -18.18 -4.72 -1.73
N GLY A 82 -19.16 -3.90 -2.06
CA GLY A 82 -19.80 -3.05 -1.11
C GLY A 82 -19.37 -1.58 -1.10
N LYS A 83 -20.24 -0.79 -0.48
CA LYS A 83 -20.07 0.66 -0.35
C LYS A 83 -18.85 1.03 0.50
N ALA A 84 -18.62 0.30 1.59
CA ALA A 84 -17.52 0.58 2.52
C ALA A 84 -16.14 0.50 1.85
N THR A 85 -15.91 -0.52 1.03
CA THR A 85 -14.64 -0.68 0.30
C THR A 85 -14.44 0.43 -0.74
N LYS A 86 -15.51 0.83 -1.44
CA LYS A 86 -15.47 1.95 -2.39
C LYS A 86 -15.16 3.29 -1.68
N ASP A 87 -15.74 3.50 -0.53
CA ASP A 87 -15.51 4.71 0.26
C ASP A 87 -14.09 4.74 0.82
N LEU A 88 -13.57 3.60 1.26
CA LEU A 88 -12.19 3.46 1.71
C LEU A 88 -11.19 3.70 0.56
N GLU A 89 -11.39 3.13 -0.62
CA GLU A 89 -10.54 3.38 -1.79
C GLU A 89 -10.55 4.87 -2.17
N ARG A 90 -11.72 5.50 -2.15
CA ARG A 90 -11.84 6.95 -2.42
C ARG A 90 -11.08 7.78 -1.39
N HIS A 91 -11.12 7.36 -0.13
CA HIS A 91 -10.38 8.01 0.95
C HIS A 91 -8.88 7.80 0.79
N LEU A 92 -8.42 6.57 0.52
CA LEU A 92 -7.01 6.26 0.26
C LEU A 92 -6.44 7.14 -0.86
N ARG A 93 -7.18 7.32 -1.97
CA ARG A 93 -6.77 8.22 -3.06
C ARG A 93 -6.62 9.68 -2.64
N LYS A 94 -7.43 10.16 -1.70
CA LYS A 94 -7.34 11.53 -1.19
C LYS A 94 -6.12 11.75 -0.31
N ILE A 95 -5.75 10.77 0.50
CA ILE A 95 -4.63 10.87 1.43
C ILE A 95 -3.31 10.35 0.87
N ALA A 96 -3.35 9.74 -0.32
CA ALA A 96 -2.14 9.30 -1.00
C ALA A 96 -1.35 10.52 -1.49
N SER A 97 -0.45 11.00 -0.64
CA SER A 97 0.53 12.03 -0.96
C SER A 97 1.85 11.33 -1.30
N PRO A 98 2.19 11.17 -2.60
CA PRO A 98 3.39 10.44 -2.98
C PRO A 98 4.64 11.18 -2.49
N ILE A 99 5.47 10.48 -1.74
CA ILE A 99 6.77 10.97 -1.26
C ILE A 99 7.83 10.40 -2.18
N LYS A 100 8.60 11.27 -2.83
CA LYS A 100 9.68 10.85 -3.72
C LYS A 100 10.80 10.20 -2.92
N LEU A 101 11.20 9.00 -3.33
CA LEU A 101 12.40 8.37 -2.80
C LEU A 101 13.61 8.98 -3.50
N GLU A 102 14.41 9.73 -2.77
CA GLU A 102 15.50 10.55 -3.32
C GLU A 102 16.57 9.74 -4.07
N GLU A 103 16.85 8.54 -3.61
CA GLU A 103 17.86 7.65 -4.20
C GLU A 103 17.38 6.93 -5.46
N THR A 104 16.10 7.08 -5.84
CA THR A 104 15.51 6.34 -6.95
C THR A 104 14.87 7.26 -7.98
N LYS A 105 15.17 7.04 -9.27
CA LYS A 105 14.55 7.81 -10.34
C LYS A 105 13.09 7.40 -10.53
N GLY A 106 12.17 8.28 -10.13
CA GLY A 106 10.74 8.12 -10.42
C GLY A 106 9.98 7.13 -9.54
N LEU A 107 10.57 6.64 -8.45
CA LEU A 107 9.85 5.88 -7.44
C LEU A 107 9.34 6.80 -6.33
N TYR A 108 8.13 6.51 -5.90
CA TYR A 108 7.45 7.24 -4.84
C TYR A 108 6.92 6.26 -3.81
N MET A 109 6.93 6.69 -2.56
CA MET A 109 6.33 5.98 -1.44
C MET A 109 5.01 6.68 -1.07
N PRO A 110 3.96 5.94 -0.72
CA PRO A 110 2.75 6.54 -0.18
C PRO A 110 3.01 7.21 1.18
N SER A 111 2.16 8.17 1.56
CA SER A 111 2.21 8.80 2.88
C SER A 111 2.01 7.78 4.02
N ALA A 112 2.46 8.13 5.23
CA ALA A 112 2.24 7.31 6.43
C ALA A 112 0.75 7.02 6.65
N ASN A 113 -0.12 8.01 6.46
CA ASN A 113 -1.57 7.85 6.58
C ASN A 113 -2.13 6.84 5.56
N PHE A 114 -1.67 6.88 4.32
CA PHE A 114 -2.05 5.89 3.33
C PHE A 114 -1.58 4.49 3.73
N ASN A 115 -0.30 4.36 4.10
CA ASN A 115 0.29 3.08 4.47
C ASN A 115 -0.40 2.47 5.69
N ALA A 116 -0.75 3.25 6.70
CA ALA A 116 -1.50 2.79 7.87
C ALA A 116 -2.81 2.10 7.47
N LEU A 117 -3.63 2.76 6.66
CA LEU A 117 -4.90 2.20 6.19
C LEU A 117 -4.72 1.05 5.22
N PHE A 118 -3.81 1.19 4.27
CA PHE A 118 -3.58 0.19 3.24
C PHE A 118 -3.03 -1.12 3.80
N LEU A 119 -2.00 -1.07 4.67
CA LEU A 119 -1.41 -2.27 5.27
C LEU A 119 -2.41 -2.98 6.19
N THR A 120 -3.22 -2.23 6.93
CA THR A 120 -4.31 -2.80 7.74
C THR A 120 -5.33 -3.51 6.86
N ALA A 121 -5.84 -2.83 5.82
CA ALA A 121 -6.81 -3.40 4.89
C ALA A 121 -6.27 -4.66 4.20
N HIS A 122 -5.02 -4.61 3.79
CA HIS A 122 -4.34 -5.73 3.15
C HIS A 122 -4.19 -6.93 4.08
N ALA A 123 -3.72 -6.71 5.32
CA ALA A 123 -3.59 -7.76 6.32
C ALA A 123 -4.95 -8.37 6.69
N MET A 124 -5.99 -7.54 6.85
CA MET A 124 -7.35 -8.01 7.13
C MET A 124 -7.93 -8.82 5.98
N ASN A 125 -7.70 -8.43 4.72
CA ASN A 125 -8.14 -9.21 3.58
C ASN A 125 -7.50 -10.61 3.56
N HIS A 126 -6.20 -10.71 3.81
CA HIS A 126 -5.52 -12.01 3.94
C HIS A 126 -6.03 -12.82 5.12
N PHE A 127 -6.28 -12.19 6.26
CA PHE A 127 -6.80 -12.87 7.44
C PHE A 127 -8.19 -13.47 7.20
N LEU A 128 -9.06 -12.74 6.51
CA LEU A 128 -10.46 -13.16 6.31
C LEU A 128 -10.64 -14.13 5.14
N TYR A 129 -9.88 -14.00 4.07
CA TYR A 129 -10.20 -14.68 2.80
C TYR A 129 -9.07 -15.57 2.27
N GLU A 130 -7.86 -15.46 2.81
CA GLU A 130 -6.72 -16.23 2.31
C GLU A 130 -5.96 -16.86 3.49
N SER A 131 -4.71 -16.48 3.66
CA SER A 131 -3.89 -16.84 4.82
C SER A 131 -3.02 -15.68 5.20
N ILE A 132 -3.08 -15.28 6.47
CA ILE A 132 -2.13 -14.30 6.98
C ILE A 132 -0.74 -14.93 7.08
N LYS A 133 0.26 -14.25 6.54
CA LYS A 133 1.67 -14.65 6.64
C LYS A 133 2.35 -13.81 7.72
N VAL A 134 3.36 -14.35 8.37
CA VAL A 134 4.18 -13.64 9.37
C VAL A 134 4.71 -12.32 8.81
N ARG A 135 5.02 -12.30 7.52
CA ARG A 135 5.44 -11.09 6.80
C ARG A 135 4.44 -9.93 6.95
N HIS A 136 3.14 -10.18 6.90
CA HIS A 136 2.13 -9.11 7.03
C HIS A 136 2.16 -8.48 8.43
N VAL A 137 2.42 -9.29 9.46
CA VAL A 137 2.55 -8.81 10.84
C VAL A 137 3.84 -8.01 11.00
N LEU A 138 4.96 -8.50 10.45
CA LEU A 138 6.25 -7.81 10.49
C LEU A 138 6.21 -6.49 9.73
N ASP A 139 5.63 -6.46 8.53
CA ASP A 139 5.45 -5.24 7.74
C ASP A 139 4.71 -4.17 8.56
N TRP A 140 3.63 -4.57 9.23
CA TRP A 140 2.87 -3.66 10.09
C TRP A 140 3.67 -3.20 11.31
N ALA A 141 4.30 -4.11 12.02
CA ALA A 141 5.06 -3.79 13.23
C ALA A 141 6.23 -2.83 12.94
N LEU A 142 6.97 -3.07 11.87
CA LEU A 142 8.09 -2.22 11.47
C LEU A 142 7.60 -0.86 10.95
N PHE A 143 6.49 -0.83 10.21
CA PHE A 143 5.85 0.41 9.81
C PHE A 143 5.47 1.26 11.04
N ILE A 144 4.76 0.69 12.02
CA ILE A 144 4.36 1.40 13.23
C ILE A 144 5.59 1.90 14.01
N LYS A 145 6.61 1.05 14.17
CA LYS A 145 7.84 1.46 14.85
C LYS A 145 8.49 2.70 14.23
N THR A 146 8.38 2.85 12.90
CA THR A 146 9.06 3.93 12.16
C THR A 146 8.17 5.15 11.96
N GLU A 147 6.88 4.95 11.72
CA GLU A 147 5.97 6.00 11.21
C GLU A 147 4.85 6.37 12.18
N HIS A 148 4.82 5.80 13.40
CA HIS A 148 3.74 6.05 14.37
C HIS A 148 3.40 7.53 14.52
N ASP A 149 4.40 8.39 14.67
CA ASP A 149 4.24 9.82 14.92
C ASP A 149 3.84 10.61 13.65
N ASN A 150 4.00 10.01 12.48
CA ASN A 150 3.62 10.57 11.19
C ASN A 150 2.20 10.18 10.76
N VAL A 151 1.53 9.29 11.53
CA VAL A 151 0.16 8.85 11.26
C VAL A 151 -0.83 9.71 12.02
N ASP A 152 -1.80 10.28 11.29
CA ASP A 152 -2.95 10.93 11.91
C ASP A 152 -3.98 9.87 12.37
N TRP A 153 -3.85 9.44 13.60
CA TRP A 153 -4.72 8.43 14.21
C TRP A 153 -6.18 8.89 14.35
N THR A 154 -6.46 10.18 14.27
CA THR A 154 -7.83 10.70 14.30
C THR A 154 -8.59 10.37 13.03
N ILE A 155 -7.88 10.32 11.89
CA ILE A 155 -8.43 9.90 10.60
C ILE A 155 -8.55 8.37 10.53
N PHE A 156 -7.56 7.65 11.04
CA PHE A 156 -7.48 6.20 10.96
C PHE A 156 -8.63 5.49 11.68
N ARG A 157 -8.88 5.86 12.94
CA ARG A 157 -9.86 5.18 13.81
C ARG A 157 -11.28 5.10 13.23
N PRO A 158 -11.90 6.20 12.79
CA PRO A 158 -13.25 6.16 12.25
C PRO A 158 -13.36 5.27 11.00
N ILE A 159 -12.32 5.25 10.17
CA ILE A 159 -12.32 4.48 8.90
C ILE A 159 -12.25 2.98 9.18
N VAL A 160 -11.41 2.56 10.10
CA VAL A 160 -11.30 1.16 10.52
C VAL A 160 -12.62 0.67 11.14
N GLN A 161 -13.30 1.51 11.92
CA GLN A 161 -14.60 1.20 12.49
C GLN A 161 -15.70 1.08 11.42
N ILE A 162 -15.74 2.02 10.45
CA ILE A 162 -16.69 1.99 9.33
C ILE A 162 -16.48 0.75 8.46
N ALA A 163 -15.23 0.31 8.30
CA ALA A 163 -14.89 -0.91 7.58
C ALA A 163 -15.26 -2.20 8.36
N GLY A 164 -15.77 -2.06 9.59
CA GLY A 164 -16.12 -3.20 10.46
C GLY A 164 -14.91 -3.94 11.02
N TRP A 165 -13.74 -3.34 10.94
CA TRP A 165 -12.50 -3.93 11.45
C TRP A 165 -12.29 -3.53 12.90
N ASN A 166 -12.67 -4.41 13.82
CA ASN A 166 -12.37 -4.25 15.23
C ASN A 166 -10.89 -4.57 15.47
N VAL A 167 -10.02 -3.66 15.06
CA VAL A 167 -8.59 -3.74 15.39
C VAL A 167 -8.45 -3.43 16.88
N PRO A 168 -7.87 -4.33 17.69
CA PRO A 168 -7.65 -4.06 19.10
C PRO A 168 -6.85 -2.78 19.29
N LEU A 169 -7.36 -1.86 20.08
CA LEU A 169 -6.72 -0.58 20.38
C LEU A 169 -5.30 -0.75 20.96
N SER A 170 -5.03 -1.89 21.60
CA SER A 170 -3.71 -2.26 22.11
C SER A 170 -2.62 -2.37 21.05
N LEU A 171 -2.99 -2.66 19.79
CA LEU A 171 -2.02 -2.65 18.68
C LEU A 171 -1.69 -1.23 18.20
N MET A 172 -2.44 -0.23 18.65
CA MET A 172 -2.25 1.18 18.28
C MET A 172 -1.46 1.96 19.35
N TYR A 173 -1.28 1.40 20.54
CA TYR A 173 -0.55 2.01 21.64
C TYR A 173 0.72 1.24 21.94
N THR A 174 1.76 1.45 21.14
CA THR A 174 3.11 0.96 21.48
C THR A 174 3.97 2.05 22.15
N SER A 175 3.39 3.23 22.41
CA SER A 175 4.11 4.35 23.02
C SER A 175 4.47 4.13 24.50
N ASP A 176 3.86 3.17 25.18
CA ASP A 176 4.10 2.95 26.61
C ASP A 176 5.15 1.85 26.93
N LEU A 177 5.81 1.30 25.90
CA LEU A 177 6.84 0.26 26.11
C LEU A 177 8.28 0.82 26.15
N SER A 178 8.45 2.15 26.05
CA SER A 178 9.79 2.76 26.09
C SER A 178 10.28 3.16 27.49
N ASP A 179 9.42 3.08 28.53
CA ASP A 179 9.77 3.57 29.89
C ASP A 179 9.79 2.48 30.98
N SER A 180 9.91 1.22 30.63
CA SER A 180 10.29 0.21 31.64
C SER A 180 11.80 -0.08 31.56
N ASN A 181 12.56 0.78 32.20
CA ASN A 181 13.90 0.46 32.66
C ASN A 181 13.86 -0.82 33.53
N VAL A 182 14.50 -1.87 33.10
CA VAL A 182 15.24 -2.82 33.94
C VAL A 182 16.50 -3.23 33.19
#